data_7003898d85ed96669bfd8b46b805e9e1
#
_entry.id   7003898d85ed96669bfd8b46b805e9e1
#
_cell.length_a   1.000
_cell.length_b   1.000
_cell.length_c   1.000
_cell.angle_alpha   90.00
_cell.angle_beta   90.00
_cell.angle_gamma   90.00
#
_symmetry.space_group_name_H-M   'P 1'
#
loop_
_entity.id
_entity.type
_entity.pdbx_description
1 polymer ?
#
loop_
_entity_poly.entity_id
_entity_poly.type
_entity_poly.pdbx_seq_one_letter_code
_entity_poly.pdbx_strand_id
1 'polypeptide(L)'
;MHDASFVYDATAPDQDACAVTVVEARQAPVAMYILLDRSGSMTFSNKWATVVDGLSQFVALPAADGMNLALQYFPLEVGHDCAGGAYAVPEVAMGQLPGHATAIVASLQGAEPAGATTPIEGALHGIAQYTHDYASVTPGADQRVVGVLVTDGLPDQACASDTQQLATIAAESVGGTPSIPIYVVGMSGADFSVLSAIAAAGGTTSAYSVTSGGPAAFLLVLDEIRAASVGCDFPVPVPEGGVVDPSNVQLIYTPGTGNEQTLSHQPGSETCGSGWYFDDNTSPTTITLCPSTCQMMHQDANARVDISLGCLGA
;
A
#
# COMPACT_ATOMS: atom_id res chain seq x y z
N MET A 1 13.52 -17.47 -7.46
CA MET A 1 12.66 -18.57 -7.07
C MET A 1 12.71 -18.65 -5.56
N HIS A 2 11.83 -17.95 -4.88
CA HIS A 2 11.52 -18.20 -3.47
C HIS A 2 10.06 -18.59 -3.45
N ASP A 3 9.92 -19.86 -3.18
CA ASP A 3 8.69 -20.61 -3.08
C ASP A 3 7.81 -19.98 -1.99
N ALA A 4 6.58 -19.64 -2.32
CA ALA A 4 5.56 -19.43 -1.32
C ALA A 4 5.43 -20.75 -0.56
N SER A 5 5.96 -20.79 0.66
CA SER A 5 5.93 -21.99 1.48
C SER A 5 4.49 -22.25 1.95
N PHE A 6 3.78 -23.08 1.18
CA PHE A 6 2.52 -23.67 1.61
C PHE A 6 2.82 -24.67 2.72
N VAL A 7 2.25 -24.49 3.89
CA VAL A 7 2.32 -25.48 4.95
C VAL A 7 1.23 -26.50 4.70
N TYR A 8 1.64 -27.69 4.29
CA TYR A 8 0.76 -28.84 4.07
C TYR A 8 0.60 -29.59 5.42
N ASP A 9 -0.58 -29.55 6.01
CA ASP A 9 -0.91 -30.42 7.15
C ASP A 9 -1.84 -31.54 6.66
N ALA A 10 -1.25 -32.70 6.44
CA ALA A 10 -1.96 -33.91 6.01
C ALA A 10 -2.27 -34.79 7.23
N THR A 11 -3.40 -34.58 7.88
CA THR A 11 -3.98 -35.60 8.76
C THR A 11 -4.98 -36.43 7.97
N ALA A 12 -4.53 -37.57 7.44
CA ALA A 12 -5.41 -38.52 6.79
C ALA A 12 -6.39 -39.18 7.77
N PRO A 13 -7.67 -39.40 7.39
CA PRO A 13 -8.09 -40.76 7.11
C PRO A 13 -9.17 -40.90 6.02
N ASP A 14 -9.22 -42.07 5.48
CA ASP A 14 -10.20 -42.67 4.56
C ASP A 14 -10.02 -42.41 3.05
N GLN A 15 -9.92 -43.51 2.32
CA GLN A 15 -9.52 -43.61 0.92
C GLN A 15 -10.57 -43.14 -0.11
N ASP A 16 -11.61 -42.38 0.31
CA ASP A 16 -12.64 -41.77 -0.56
C ASP A 16 -12.89 -40.30 -0.28
N ALA A 17 -12.13 -39.68 0.61
CA ALA A 17 -12.23 -38.24 0.87
C ALA A 17 -11.19 -37.49 0.06
N CYS A 18 -11.62 -36.70 -0.89
CA CYS A 18 -10.82 -35.65 -1.49
C CYS A 18 -10.23 -34.79 -0.37
N ALA A 19 -8.91 -34.69 -0.27
CA ALA A 19 -8.28 -33.91 0.78
C ALA A 19 -8.71 -32.44 0.66
N VAL A 20 -9.37 -31.92 1.69
CA VAL A 20 -9.63 -30.49 1.80
C VAL A 20 -8.29 -29.82 2.00
N THR A 21 -7.85 -29.05 1.02
CA THR A 21 -6.64 -28.26 1.13
C THR A 21 -7.03 -26.91 1.72
N VAL A 22 -6.53 -26.59 2.91
CA VAL A 22 -6.67 -25.27 3.51
C VAL A 22 -5.37 -24.51 3.25
N VAL A 23 -5.49 -23.35 2.62
CA VAL A 23 -4.38 -22.46 2.32
C VAL A 23 -4.59 -21.15 3.05
N GLU A 24 -3.61 -20.76 3.87
CA GLU A 24 -3.61 -19.43 4.46
C GLU A 24 -3.42 -18.39 3.37
N ALA A 25 -4.43 -17.55 3.16
CA ALA A 25 -4.34 -16.42 2.25
C ALA A 25 -3.57 -15.29 2.94
N ARG A 26 -2.28 -15.19 2.64
CA ARG A 26 -1.47 -14.09 3.15
C ARG A 26 -1.71 -12.83 2.34
N GLN A 27 -1.89 -11.73 3.06
CA GLN A 27 -1.96 -10.42 2.43
C GLN A 27 -0.64 -10.10 1.71
N ALA A 28 -0.73 -9.55 0.51
CA ALA A 28 0.44 -9.06 -0.21
C ALA A 28 1.16 -8.00 0.62
N PRO A 29 2.47 -8.12 0.85
CA PRO A 29 3.23 -7.08 1.54
C PRO A 29 3.12 -5.75 0.80
N VAL A 30 3.03 -4.65 1.53
CA VAL A 30 3.04 -3.30 0.95
C VAL A 30 4.47 -2.83 0.77
N ALA A 31 4.79 -2.29 -0.40
CA ALA A 31 6.01 -1.53 -0.67
C ALA A 31 5.64 -0.05 -0.82
N MET A 32 6.07 0.77 0.12
CA MET A 32 5.73 2.18 0.20
C MET A 32 6.94 3.05 -0.10
N TYR A 33 6.84 3.92 -1.10
CA TYR A 33 7.83 4.96 -1.37
C TYR A 33 7.32 6.31 -0.88
N ILE A 34 7.96 6.88 0.13
CA ILE A 34 7.60 8.17 0.71
C ILE A 34 8.51 9.26 0.16
N LEU A 35 7.92 10.27 -0.46
CA LEU A 35 8.56 11.55 -0.73
C LEU A 35 8.10 12.58 0.30
N LEU A 36 9.06 13.05 1.10
CA LEU A 36 8.83 13.94 2.22
C LEU A 36 9.31 15.35 1.92
N ASP A 37 8.39 16.30 1.98
CA ASP A 37 8.68 17.72 1.88
C ASP A 37 9.59 18.16 3.05
N ARG A 38 10.75 18.71 2.69
CA ARG A 38 11.66 19.36 3.63
C ARG A 38 11.90 20.83 3.29
N SER A 39 10.99 21.46 2.54
CA SER A 39 11.06 22.90 2.27
C SER A 39 11.07 23.71 3.55
N GLY A 40 11.52 24.98 3.46
CA GLY A 40 11.66 25.86 4.61
C GLY A 40 10.36 26.07 5.38
N SER A 41 9.19 25.96 4.76
CA SER A 41 7.89 26.03 5.41
C SER A 41 7.65 24.92 6.45
N MET A 42 8.30 23.77 6.30
CA MET A 42 8.22 22.68 7.27
C MET A 42 8.84 22.99 8.64
N THR A 43 9.63 24.07 8.76
CA THR A 43 10.14 24.54 10.06
C THR A 43 9.05 25.13 10.97
N PHE A 44 7.95 25.61 10.38
CA PHE A 44 6.88 26.26 11.15
C PHE A 44 5.92 25.25 11.75
N SER A 45 5.32 25.63 12.90
CA SER A 45 4.26 24.86 13.57
C SER A 45 4.63 23.40 13.90
N ASN A 46 5.90 23.13 14.15
CA ASN A 46 6.45 21.80 14.47
C ASN A 46 6.17 20.73 13.40
N LYS A 47 5.93 21.12 12.14
CA LYS A 47 5.58 20.17 11.08
C LYS A 47 6.69 19.15 10.86
N TRP A 48 7.96 19.61 10.79
CA TRP A 48 9.10 18.71 10.64
C TRP A 48 9.20 17.70 11.77
N ALA A 49 9.14 18.15 13.02
CA ALA A 49 9.14 17.27 14.18
C ALA A 49 7.97 16.28 14.16
N THR A 50 6.79 16.74 13.73
CA THR A 50 5.59 15.89 13.56
C THR A 50 5.84 14.72 12.60
N VAL A 51 6.43 14.99 11.44
CA VAL A 51 6.69 13.92 10.45
C VAL A 51 7.84 13.01 10.86
N VAL A 52 8.92 13.55 11.43
CA VAL A 52 10.05 12.77 11.93
C VAL A 52 9.62 11.82 13.04
N ASP A 53 8.91 12.32 14.04
CA ASP A 53 8.46 11.51 15.18
C ASP A 53 7.38 10.50 14.75
N GLY A 54 6.41 10.93 13.92
CA GLY A 54 5.33 10.06 13.48
C GLY A 54 5.82 8.93 12.56
N LEU A 55 6.70 9.23 11.60
CA LEU A 55 7.28 8.20 10.73
C LEU A 55 8.21 7.25 11.51
N SER A 56 8.98 7.79 12.48
CA SER A 56 9.81 6.95 13.36
C SER A 56 8.98 5.98 14.20
N GLN A 57 7.80 6.40 14.66
CA GLN A 57 6.86 5.53 15.37
C GLN A 57 6.21 4.53 14.40
N PHE A 58 5.86 4.95 13.20
CA PHE A 58 5.24 4.09 12.18
C PHE A 58 6.12 2.89 11.83
N VAL A 59 7.41 3.10 11.56
CA VAL A 59 8.34 2.01 11.20
C VAL A 59 8.63 1.04 12.36
N ALA A 60 8.22 1.37 13.56
CA ALA A 60 8.32 0.53 14.76
C ALA A 60 6.99 -0.17 15.11
N LEU A 61 5.91 0.07 14.35
CA LEU A 61 4.63 -0.61 14.60
C LEU A 61 4.73 -2.09 14.23
N PRO A 62 4.25 -3.02 15.07
CA PRO A 62 4.11 -4.42 14.68
C PRO A 62 3.23 -4.62 13.44
N ALA A 63 2.26 -3.75 13.21
CA ALA A 63 1.41 -3.77 12.02
C ALA A 63 2.17 -3.43 10.72
N ALA A 64 3.35 -2.82 10.81
CA ALA A 64 4.20 -2.52 9.66
C ALA A 64 5.23 -3.64 9.38
N ASP A 65 5.29 -4.69 10.19
CA ASP A 65 6.21 -5.81 9.97
C ASP A 65 5.92 -6.48 8.61
N GLY A 66 6.99 -6.76 7.89
CA GLY A 66 6.91 -7.33 6.55
C GLY A 66 6.73 -6.31 5.42
N MET A 67 6.35 -5.07 5.70
CA MET A 67 6.33 -4.00 4.69
C MET A 67 7.73 -3.68 4.18
N ASN A 68 7.80 -3.22 2.93
CA ASN A 68 8.99 -2.57 2.39
C ASN A 68 8.78 -1.06 2.35
N LEU A 69 9.80 -0.30 2.75
CA LEU A 69 9.73 1.17 2.81
C LEU A 69 11.00 1.79 2.23
N ALA A 70 10.82 2.80 1.38
CA ALA A 70 11.87 3.69 0.89
C ALA A 70 11.51 5.14 1.21
N LEU A 71 12.52 5.99 1.37
CA LEU A 71 12.36 7.39 1.72
C LEU A 71 13.21 8.27 0.82
N GLN A 72 12.65 9.37 0.34
CA GLN A 72 13.36 10.47 -0.30
C GLN A 72 12.79 11.80 0.18
N TYR A 73 13.56 12.85 0.05
CA TYR A 73 13.20 14.21 0.40
C TYR A 73 13.10 15.10 -0.82
N PHE A 74 12.24 16.12 -0.73
CA PHE A 74 12.20 17.23 -1.68
C PHE A 74 11.95 18.56 -0.96
N PRO A 75 12.50 19.71 -1.45
CA PRO A 75 13.47 19.80 -2.52
C PRO A 75 14.83 19.18 -2.13
N LEU A 76 15.65 18.86 -3.14
CA LEU A 76 17.04 18.52 -2.93
C LEU A 76 17.87 19.81 -2.72
N GLU A 77 19.05 19.68 -2.12
CA GLU A 77 19.89 20.85 -1.80
C GLU A 77 20.36 21.63 -3.01
N VAL A 78 20.52 20.97 -4.15
CA VAL A 78 21.03 21.54 -5.39
C VAL A 78 19.89 21.72 -6.39
N GLY A 79 19.11 22.79 -6.20
CA GLY A 79 18.07 23.16 -7.15
C GLY A 79 16.80 22.31 -7.07
N HIS A 80 15.84 22.61 -7.96
CA HIS A 80 14.64 21.82 -8.12
C HIS A 80 14.74 21.00 -9.42
N ASP A 81 14.39 19.73 -9.36
CA ASP A 81 14.25 18.86 -10.51
C ASP A 81 12.79 18.68 -10.86
N CYS A 82 12.29 19.42 -11.88
CA CYS A 82 10.93 19.29 -12.32
C CYS A 82 10.66 17.97 -13.08
N ALA A 83 11.70 17.39 -13.68
CA ALA A 83 11.62 16.11 -14.40
C ALA A 83 11.57 14.88 -13.49
N GLY A 84 11.95 15.05 -12.23
CA GLY A 84 11.80 14.02 -11.20
C GLY A 84 12.89 12.94 -11.14
N GLY A 85 13.85 12.92 -12.05
CA GLY A 85 14.88 11.88 -12.07
C GLY A 85 15.70 11.79 -10.80
N ALA A 86 16.01 12.93 -10.16
CA ALA A 86 16.71 12.98 -8.90
C ALA A 86 15.84 12.48 -7.73
N TYR A 87 14.52 12.66 -7.81
CA TYR A 87 13.59 12.15 -6.82
C TYR A 87 13.20 10.67 -7.01
N ALA A 88 13.60 10.08 -8.14
CA ALA A 88 13.51 8.63 -8.34
C ALA A 88 14.70 7.85 -7.74
N VAL A 89 15.66 8.55 -7.13
CA VAL A 89 16.79 7.93 -6.43
C VAL A 89 16.59 8.15 -4.94
N PRO A 90 16.13 7.14 -4.18
CA PRO A 90 15.80 7.31 -2.77
C PRO A 90 17.04 7.59 -1.92
N GLU A 91 16.91 8.46 -0.91
CA GLU A 91 17.92 8.65 0.13
C GLU A 91 18.09 7.38 0.97
N VAL A 92 16.99 6.71 1.26
CA VAL A 92 16.98 5.38 1.88
C VAL A 92 16.28 4.42 0.93
N ALA A 93 17.06 3.51 0.34
CA ALA A 93 16.53 2.52 -0.61
C ALA A 93 15.47 1.61 0.01
N MET A 94 14.64 0.98 -0.82
CA MET A 94 13.61 0.05 -0.36
C MET A 94 14.20 -1.08 0.48
N GLY A 95 13.61 -1.31 1.65
CA GLY A 95 14.02 -2.37 2.56
C GLY A 95 12.90 -2.79 3.51
N GLN A 96 12.97 -4.04 3.99
CA GLN A 96 11.89 -4.67 4.74
C GLN A 96 11.95 -4.34 6.24
N LEU A 97 10.82 -3.89 6.78
CA LEU A 97 10.60 -3.70 8.22
C LEU A 97 10.44 -5.07 8.93
N PRO A 98 10.84 -5.18 10.20
CA PRO A 98 11.40 -4.13 11.05
C PRO A 98 12.92 -3.91 10.88
N GLY A 99 13.62 -4.78 10.14
CA GLY A 99 15.08 -4.72 9.99
C GLY A 99 15.59 -3.41 9.39
N HIS A 100 14.77 -2.77 8.55
CA HIS A 100 15.09 -1.52 7.85
C HIS A 100 14.77 -0.24 8.66
N ALA A 101 14.03 -0.33 9.75
CA ALA A 101 13.58 0.81 10.56
C ALA A 101 14.74 1.72 11.00
N THR A 102 15.87 1.14 11.39
CA THR A 102 17.04 1.91 11.85
C THR A 102 17.58 2.85 10.76
N ALA A 103 17.60 2.41 9.49
CA ALA A 103 18.08 3.23 8.37
C ALA A 103 17.14 4.42 8.12
N ILE A 104 15.83 4.19 8.15
CA ILE A 104 14.82 5.25 8.01
C ILE A 104 14.95 6.27 9.14
N VAL A 105 15.00 5.82 10.40
CA VAL A 105 15.09 6.71 11.56
C VAL A 105 16.40 7.52 11.54
N ALA A 106 17.52 6.89 11.19
CA ALA A 106 18.81 7.59 11.08
C ALA A 106 18.79 8.68 10.00
N SER A 107 18.19 8.42 8.85
CA SER A 107 18.01 9.41 7.78
C SER A 107 17.13 10.59 8.27
N LEU A 108 15.99 10.30 8.89
CA LEU A 108 15.08 11.33 9.42
C LEU A 108 15.75 12.24 10.46
N GLN A 109 16.59 11.65 11.34
CA GLN A 109 17.31 12.39 12.37
C GLN A 109 18.47 13.22 11.81
N GLY A 110 19.02 12.82 10.66
CA GLY A 110 20.09 13.53 9.97
C GLY A 110 19.60 14.61 9.00
N ALA A 111 18.33 14.58 8.62
CA ALA A 111 17.75 15.53 7.69
C ALA A 111 17.15 16.74 8.41
N GLU A 112 17.25 17.91 7.75
CA GLU A 112 16.67 19.16 8.23
C GLU A 112 15.88 19.84 7.11
N PRO A 113 14.85 20.62 7.44
CA PRO A 113 14.18 21.47 6.46
C PRO A 113 15.17 22.40 5.78
N ALA A 114 15.19 22.40 4.46
CA ALA A 114 16.07 23.20 3.64
C ALA A 114 15.42 23.53 2.28
N GLY A 115 15.80 24.66 1.71
CA GLY A 115 15.31 25.07 0.41
C GLY A 115 14.10 26.02 0.47
N ALA A 116 13.94 26.77 -0.63
CA ALA A 116 12.92 27.82 -0.74
C ALA A 116 11.77 27.41 -1.69
N THR A 117 11.79 26.20 -2.23
CA THR A 117 10.87 25.73 -3.28
C THR A 117 10.17 24.44 -2.87
N THR A 118 9.04 24.17 -3.51
CA THR A 118 8.25 22.94 -3.28
C THR A 118 7.91 22.32 -4.64
N PRO A 119 8.88 21.63 -5.30
CA PRO A 119 8.73 21.09 -6.65
C PRO A 119 7.86 19.82 -6.66
N ILE A 120 6.54 19.98 -6.45
CA ILE A 120 5.57 18.88 -6.41
C ILE A 120 5.53 18.12 -7.74
N GLU A 121 5.69 18.80 -8.90
CA GLU A 121 5.79 18.17 -10.20
C GLU A 121 6.92 17.12 -10.22
N GLY A 122 8.13 17.54 -9.85
CA GLY A 122 9.28 16.64 -9.83
C GLY A 122 9.10 15.50 -8.81
N ALA A 123 8.52 15.81 -7.64
CA ALA A 123 8.23 14.80 -6.63
C ALA A 123 7.27 13.71 -7.16
N LEU A 124 6.19 14.10 -7.86
CA LEU A 124 5.24 13.16 -8.46
C LEU A 124 5.88 12.30 -9.56
N HIS A 125 6.69 12.91 -10.46
CA HIS A 125 7.44 12.16 -11.45
C HIS A 125 8.44 11.19 -10.81
N GLY A 126 9.13 11.60 -9.75
CA GLY A 126 10.05 10.74 -9.02
C GLY A 126 9.35 9.56 -8.34
N ILE A 127 8.19 9.80 -7.72
CA ILE A 127 7.35 8.72 -7.18
C ILE A 127 6.97 7.74 -8.29
N ALA A 128 6.37 8.23 -9.37
CA ALA A 128 5.91 7.39 -10.47
C ALA A 128 7.05 6.56 -11.04
N GLN A 129 8.18 7.19 -11.37
CA GLN A 129 9.34 6.50 -11.93
C GLN A 129 9.87 5.42 -10.98
N TYR A 130 10.19 5.78 -9.72
CA TYR A 130 10.78 4.82 -8.78
C TYR A 130 9.87 3.63 -8.49
N THR A 131 8.58 3.88 -8.27
CA THR A 131 7.63 2.83 -7.92
C THR A 131 7.37 1.87 -9.07
N HIS A 132 7.29 2.36 -10.32
CA HIS A 132 7.19 1.51 -11.50
C HIS A 132 8.47 0.71 -11.76
N ASP A 133 9.64 1.35 -11.63
CA ASP A 133 10.94 0.66 -11.77
C ASP A 133 11.07 -0.45 -10.72
N TYR A 134 10.73 -0.17 -9.46
CA TYR A 134 10.74 -1.15 -8.38
C TYR A 134 9.79 -2.31 -8.65
N ALA A 135 8.55 -2.03 -9.04
CA ALA A 135 7.56 -3.06 -9.36
C ALA A 135 7.99 -3.94 -10.55
N SER A 136 8.72 -3.38 -11.52
CA SER A 136 9.16 -4.11 -12.72
C SER A 136 10.30 -5.09 -12.46
N VAL A 137 11.19 -4.79 -11.49
CA VAL A 137 12.40 -5.58 -11.21
C VAL A 137 12.25 -6.52 -10.00
N THR A 138 11.15 -6.42 -9.27
CA THR A 138 10.86 -7.27 -8.11
C THR A 138 9.82 -8.33 -8.52
N PRO A 139 10.23 -9.43 -9.19
CA PRO A 139 9.30 -10.47 -9.57
C PRO A 139 8.94 -11.33 -8.36
N GLY A 140 7.75 -11.25 -7.97
CA GLY A 140 7.14 -11.96 -6.87
C GLY A 140 5.81 -11.25 -6.65
N ALA A 141 4.93 -11.43 -7.57
CA ALA A 141 3.77 -10.66 -7.96
C ALA A 141 2.75 -10.29 -6.87
N ASP A 142 3.00 -10.59 -5.62
CA ASP A 142 2.02 -10.37 -4.56
C ASP A 142 2.32 -9.10 -3.73
N GLN A 143 3.24 -8.23 -4.19
CA GLN A 143 3.56 -7.00 -3.46
C GLN A 143 2.76 -5.81 -4.01
N ARG A 144 2.07 -5.11 -3.15
CA ARG A 144 1.36 -3.86 -3.49
C ARG A 144 2.31 -2.67 -3.36
N VAL A 145 2.65 -2.05 -4.49
CA VAL A 145 3.53 -0.88 -4.52
C VAL A 145 2.69 0.39 -4.49
N VAL A 146 3.04 1.33 -3.63
CA VAL A 146 2.34 2.62 -3.51
C VAL A 146 3.33 3.77 -3.34
N GLY A 147 2.95 4.94 -3.86
CA GLY A 147 3.64 6.20 -3.60
C GLY A 147 2.94 7.01 -2.51
N VAL A 148 3.71 7.74 -1.71
CA VAL A 148 3.17 8.68 -0.72
C VAL A 148 3.88 10.01 -0.84
N LEU A 149 3.14 11.07 -1.14
CA LEU A 149 3.62 12.45 -1.15
C LEU A 149 3.20 13.12 0.16
N VAL A 150 4.16 13.65 0.92
CA VAL A 150 3.90 14.41 2.15
C VAL A 150 4.38 15.84 1.96
N THR A 151 3.49 16.85 2.07
CA THR A 151 3.83 18.25 1.86
C THR A 151 2.98 19.21 2.69
N ASP A 152 3.51 20.39 2.98
CA ASP A 152 2.79 21.50 3.60
C ASP A 152 2.63 22.71 2.67
N GLY A 153 3.18 22.60 1.46
CA GLY A 153 3.35 23.72 0.56
C GLY A 153 2.37 23.75 -0.61
N LEU A 154 2.41 24.90 -1.28
CA LEU A 154 1.87 25.09 -2.62
C LEU A 154 2.92 24.66 -3.66
N PRO A 155 2.50 24.17 -4.83
CA PRO A 155 3.44 23.87 -5.92
C PRO A 155 4.30 25.08 -6.29
N ASP A 156 5.61 24.86 -6.47
CA ASP A 156 6.52 25.89 -6.92
C ASP A 156 6.25 26.31 -8.37
N GLN A 157 6.19 27.61 -8.60
CA GLN A 157 5.96 28.17 -9.95
C GLN A 157 7.14 27.98 -10.92
N ALA A 158 8.31 27.55 -10.44
CA ALA A 158 9.43 27.18 -11.30
C ALA A 158 9.21 25.84 -12.02
N CYS A 159 8.33 25.01 -11.49
CA CYS A 159 7.83 23.78 -12.10
C CYS A 159 6.36 23.92 -12.47
N ALA A 160 5.70 22.88 -12.98
CA ALA A 160 4.25 22.91 -13.16
C ALA A 160 3.56 23.11 -11.81
N SER A 161 2.74 24.11 -11.73
CA SER A 161 1.96 24.47 -10.53
C SER A 161 0.45 24.42 -10.79
N ASP A 162 0.06 24.17 -12.02
CA ASP A 162 -1.34 24.01 -12.41
C ASP A 162 -1.87 22.66 -11.89
N THR A 163 -3.01 22.71 -11.19
CA THR A 163 -3.63 21.54 -10.56
C THR A 163 -3.91 20.42 -11.57
N GLN A 164 -4.34 20.77 -12.79
CA GLN A 164 -4.65 19.78 -13.82
C GLN A 164 -3.40 19.06 -14.32
N GLN A 165 -2.28 19.78 -14.46
CA GLN A 165 -1.02 19.16 -14.86
C GLN A 165 -0.52 18.19 -13.80
N LEU A 166 -0.53 18.58 -12.51
CA LEU A 166 -0.14 17.72 -11.40
C LEU A 166 -1.04 16.48 -11.27
N ALA A 167 -2.35 16.67 -11.43
CA ALA A 167 -3.31 15.57 -11.46
C ALA A 167 -3.05 14.60 -12.64
N THR A 168 -2.65 15.11 -13.80
CA THR A 168 -2.30 14.26 -14.96
C THR A 168 -1.10 13.37 -14.66
N ILE A 169 -0.05 13.90 -14.02
CA ILE A 169 1.13 13.10 -13.63
C ILE A 169 0.73 12.00 -12.65
N ALA A 170 -0.09 12.31 -11.64
CA ALA A 170 -0.58 11.31 -10.72
C ALA A 170 -1.43 10.22 -11.41
N ALA A 171 -2.27 10.62 -12.38
CA ALA A 171 -3.08 9.69 -13.17
C ALA A 171 -2.25 8.75 -14.05
N GLU A 172 -1.10 9.19 -14.56
CA GLU A 172 -0.18 8.35 -15.34
C GLU A 172 0.37 7.18 -14.52
N SER A 173 0.63 7.38 -13.23
CA SER A 173 1.06 6.30 -12.33
C SER A 173 0.00 5.21 -12.18
N VAL A 174 -1.25 5.60 -12.02
CA VAL A 174 -2.38 4.66 -11.90
C VAL A 174 -2.73 4.01 -13.24
N GLY A 175 -2.59 4.75 -14.34
CA GLY A 175 -2.83 4.25 -15.70
C GLY A 175 -1.74 3.30 -16.22
N GLY A 176 -0.62 3.18 -15.52
CA GLY A 176 0.48 2.30 -15.85
C GLY A 176 0.19 0.82 -15.57
N THR A 177 1.16 -0.04 -15.90
CA THR A 177 1.12 -1.47 -15.59
C THR A 177 2.39 -1.86 -14.85
N PRO A 178 2.29 -2.28 -13.57
CA PRO A 178 1.07 -2.34 -12.75
C PRO A 178 0.48 -0.96 -12.42
N SER A 179 -0.79 -0.89 -12.07
CA SER A 179 -1.43 0.32 -11.56
C SER A 179 -0.90 0.64 -10.16
N ILE A 180 -0.30 1.83 -10.00
CA ILE A 180 0.34 2.22 -8.73
C ILE A 180 -0.32 3.49 -8.19
N PRO A 181 -1.05 3.39 -7.06
CA PRO A 181 -1.70 4.54 -6.47
C PRO A 181 -0.70 5.48 -5.78
N ILE A 182 -1.02 6.78 -5.80
CA ILE A 182 -0.29 7.82 -5.10
C ILE A 182 -1.19 8.42 -4.02
N TYR A 183 -0.82 8.20 -2.77
CA TYR A 183 -1.44 8.83 -1.61
C TYR A 183 -0.81 10.21 -1.36
N VAL A 184 -1.62 11.15 -0.92
CA VAL A 184 -1.16 12.51 -0.63
C VAL A 184 -1.51 12.88 0.80
N VAL A 185 -0.54 13.37 1.55
CA VAL A 185 -0.70 13.84 2.93
C VAL A 185 -0.37 15.32 2.99
N GLY A 186 -1.37 16.14 3.31
CA GLY A 186 -1.23 17.58 3.49
C GLY A 186 -1.01 17.94 4.97
N MET A 187 0.06 18.68 5.25
CA MET A 187 0.33 19.26 6.55
C MET A 187 -0.35 20.63 6.68
N SER A 188 -0.28 21.23 7.87
CA SER A 188 -0.82 22.59 8.09
C SER A 188 -0.19 23.62 7.15
N GLY A 189 -1.02 24.34 6.40
CA GLY A 189 -0.59 25.31 5.39
C GLY A 189 -0.76 24.84 3.94
N ALA A 190 -1.01 23.56 3.69
CA ALA A 190 -1.23 23.01 2.37
C ALA A 190 -2.57 23.46 1.76
N ASP A 191 -2.61 23.55 0.44
CA ASP A 191 -3.87 23.71 -0.31
C ASP A 191 -4.53 22.35 -0.56
N PHE A 192 -5.50 22.00 0.27
CA PHE A 192 -6.20 20.74 0.19
C PHE A 192 -7.06 20.57 -1.06
N SER A 193 -7.39 21.64 -1.76
CA SER A 193 -8.11 21.52 -3.05
C SER A 193 -7.18 20.98 -4.14
N VAL A 194 -5.95 21.48 -4.20
CA VAL A 194 -4.91 20.99 -5.11
C VAL A 194 -4.49 19.57 -4.75
N LEU A 195 -4.17 19.34 -3.45
CA LEU A 195 -3.70 18.03 -3.00
C LEU A 195 -4.75 16.92 -3.17
N SER A 196 -6.03 17.24 -2.94
CA SER A 196 -7.12 16.26 -3.15
C SER A 196 -7.37 15.96 -4.61
N ALA A 197 -7.16 16.93 -5.51
CA ALA A 197 -7.23 16.68 -6.96
C ALA A 197 -6.10 15.73 -7.40
N ILE A 198 -4.89 15.93 -6.89
CA ILE A 198 -3.75 15.01 -7.14
C ILE A 198 -4.05 13.62 -6.60
N ALA A 199 -4.53 13.51 -5.35
CA ALA A 199 -4.87 12.25 -4.71
C ALA A 199 -5.96 11.49 -5.49
N ALA A 200 -7.04 12.17 -5.88
CA ALA A 200 -8.13 11.57 -6.65
C ALA A 200 -7.65 11.06 -8.02
N ALA A 201 -6.82 11.82 -8.72
CA ALA A 201 -6.21 11.39 -9.98
C ALA A 201 -5.19 10.27 -9.78
N GLY A 202 -4.49 10.25 -8.65
CA GLY A 202 -3.56 9.21 -8.23
C GLY A 202 -4.24 7.93 -7.70
N GLY A 203 -5.54 7.75 -7.95
CA GLY A 203 -6.25 6.51 -7.62
C GLY A 203 -6.72 6.39 -6.17
N THR A 204 -6.70 7.48 -5.40
CA THR A 204 -7.22 7.56 -4.03
C THR A 204 -8.44 8.51 -3.97
N THR A 205 -9.06 8.68 -2.81
CA THR A 205 -10.30 9.49 -2.73
C THR A 205 -10.01 10.98 -2.56
N SER A 206 -9.09 11.32 -1.67
CA SER A 206 -8.71 12.70 -1.32
C SER A 206 -7.39 12.71 -0.55
N ALA A 207 -6.78 13.88 -0.42
CA ALA A 207 -5.60 14.02 0.42
C ALA A 207 -5.96 13.86 1.92
N TYR A 208 -5.09 13.14 2.63
CA TYR A 208 -5.13 13.07 4.10
C TYR A 208 -4.70 14.39 4.72
N SER A 209 -5.30 14.74 5.84
CA SER A 209 -5.06 16.03 6.52
C SER A 209 -4.40 15.83 7.89
N VAL A 210 -3.20 16.40 8.05
CA VAL A 210 -2.48 16.45 9.33
C VAL A 210 -2.27 17.92 9.71
N THR A 211 -3.36 18.62 10.01
CA THR A 211 -3.33 20.04 10.40
C THR A 211 -3.28 20.24 11.91
N SER A 212 -3.53 19.19 12.68
CA SER A 212 -3.52 19.15 14.14
C SER A 212 -3.20 17.74 14.64
N GLY A 213 -2.99 17.56 15.95
CA GLY A 213 -2.77 16.26 16.57
C GLY A 213 -1.32 15.78 16.58
N GLY A 214 -0.41 16.50 15.93
CA GLY A 214 1.03 16.23 16.00
C GLY A 214 1.44 14.86 15.47
N PRO A 215 2.53 14.26 16.00
CA PRO A 215 3.07 12.98 15.54
C PRO A 215 2.06 11.83 15.54
N ALA A 216 1.16 11.79 16.52
CA ALA A 216 0.14 10.75 16.61
C ALA A 216 -0.87 10.81 15.45
N ALA A 217 -1.27 12.00 15.00
CA ALA A 217 -2.15 12.14 13.85
C ALA A 217 -1.45 11.72 12.55
N PHE A 218 -0.18 12.04 12.37
CA PHE A 218 0.60 11.62 11.20
C PHE A 218 0.81 10.10 11.19
N LEU A 219 1.11 9.50 12.35
CA LEU A 219 1.19 8.06 12.52
C LEU A 219 -0.11 7.36 12.09
N LEU A 220 -1.26 7.86 12.56
CA LEU A 220 -2.56 7.29 12.20
C LEU A 220 -2.82 7.37 10.69
N VAL A 221 -2.48 8.48 10.04
CA VAL A 221 -2.61 8.63 8.59
C VAL A 221 -1.73 7.62 7.85
N LEU A 222 -0.48 7.43 8.27
CA LEU A 222 0.38 6.42 7.64
C LEU A 222 -0.15 5.00 7.84
N ASP A 223 -0.72 4.69 9.00
CA ASP A 223 -1.33 3.38 9.25
C ASP A 223 -2.63 3.19 8.45
N GLU A 224 -3.43 4.23 8.25
CA GLU A 224 -4.59 4.20 7.35
C GLU A 224 -4.16 3.97 5.89
N ILE A 225 -3.09 4.63 5.41
CA ILE A 225 -2.52 4.41 4.08
C ILE A 225 -2.02 2.97 3.95
N ARG A 226 -1.29 2.45 4.94
CA ARG A 226 -0.86 1.05 4.98
C ARG A 226 -2.06 0.12 4.85
N ALA A 227 -3.07 0.28 5.68
CA ALA A 227 -4.28 -0.53 5.68
C ALA A 227 -5.00 -0.45 4.32
N ALA A 228 -5.19 0.75 3.76
CA ALA A 228 -5.82 0.94 2.46
C ALA A 228 -5.00 0.35 1.29
N SER A 229 -3.69 0.20 1.47
CA SER A 229 -2.78 -0.36 0.45
C SER A 229 -2.74 -1.89 0.48
N VAL A 230 -3.18 -2.53 1.54
CA VAL A 230 -3.26 -3.99 1.61
C VAL A 230 -4.32 -4.48 0.62
N GLY A 231 -3.94 -5.44 -0.23
CA GLY A 231 -4.87 -6.01 -1.22
C GLY A 231 -5.92 -6.91 -0.57
N CYS A 232 -7.09 -6.91 -1.16
CA CYS A 232 -8.18 -7.82 -0.81
C CYS A 232 -8.42 -8.88 -1.88
N ASP A 233 -7.42 -9.04 -2.76
CA ASP A 233 -7.41 -10.03 -3.83
C ASP A 233 -6.41 -11.12 -3.48
N PHE A 234 -6.81 -12.37 -3.68
CA PHE A 234 -6.00 -13.54 -3.42
C PHE A 234 -5.98 -14.43 -4.67
N PRO A 235 -4.84 -14.96 -5.09
CA PRO A 235 -4.83 -15.96 -6.14
C PRO A 235 -5.60 -17.21 -5.68
N VAL A 236 -6.34 -17.83 -6.59
CA VAL A 236 -6.96 -19.12 -6.31
C VAL A 236 -5.85 -20.16 -6.21
N PRO A 237 -5.65 -20.83 -5.07
CA PRO A 237 -4.62 -21.85 -4.96
C PRO A 237 -4.95 -23.04 -5.87
N VAL A 238 -3.97 -23.50 -6.65
CA VAL A 238 -4.12 -24.68 -7.51
C VAL A 238 -3.52 -25.88 -6.78
N PRO A 239 -4.33 -26.89 -6.39
CA PRO A 239 -3.81 -28.10 -5.74
C PRO A 239 -2.92 -28.89 -6.72
N GLU A 240 -1.88 -29.55 -6.21
CA GLU A 240 -1.00 -30.39 -7.03
C GLU A 240 -1.81 -31.48 -7.79
N GLY A 241 -1.83 -31.38 -9.11
CA GLY A 241 -2.48 -32.34 -9.99
C GLY A 241 -4.00 -32.27 -10.08
N GLY A 242 -4.62 -31.21 -9.50
CA GLY A 242 -6.07 -31.04 -9.46
C GLY A 242 -6.59 -29.81 -10.22
N VAL A 243 -7.87 -29.84 -10.55
CA VAL A 243 -8.65 -28.69 -11.01
C VAL A 243 -9.51 -28.24 -9.83
N VAL A 244 -9.47 -26.93 -9.53
CA VAL A 244 -10.31 -26.35 -8.49
C VAL A 244 -11.77 -26.45 -8.91
N ASP A 245 -12.62 -26.95 -8.01
CA ASP A 245 -14.07 -26.85 -8.15
C ASP A 245 -14.54 -25.53 -7.52
N PRO A 246 -14.95 -24.53 -8.32
CA PRO A 246 -15.37 -23.23 -7.79
C PRO A 246 -16.58 -23.33 -6.84
N SER A 247 -17.41 -24.37 -6.98
CA SER A 247 -18.59 -24.58 -6.13
C SER A 247 -18.23 -25.05 -4.71
N ASN A 248 -17.02 -25.56 -4.52
CA ASN A 248 -16.52 -26.10 -3.25
C ASN A 248 -15.40 -25.26 -2.62
N VAL A 249 -15.28 -23.99 -3.02
CA VAL A 249 -14.37 -23.05 -2.37
C VAL A 249 -15.06 -22.33 -1.22
N GLN A 250 -14.42 -22.31 -0.06
CA GLN A 250 -14.89 -21.60 1.12
C GLN A 250 -13.79 -20.69 1.66
N LEU A 251 -14.16 -19.49 2.06
CA LEU A 251 -13.27 -18.57 2.75
C LEU A 251 -13.65 -18.49 4.23
N ILE A 252 -12.67 -18.67 5.10
CA ILE A 252 -12.80 -18.59 6.55
C ILE A 252 -11.99 -17.39 7.03
N TYR A 253 -12.68 -16.41 7.58
CA TYR A 253 -12.07 -15.25 8.22
C TYR A 253 -11.90 -15.52 9.70
N THR A 254 -10.67 -15.36 10.20
CA THR A 254 -10.34 -15.47 11.62
C THR A 254 -9.85 -14.11 12.10
N PRO A 255 -10.64 -13.36 12.87
CA PRO A 255 -10.16 -12.12 13.50
C PRO A 255 -9.07 -12.42 14.54
N GLY A 256 -8.24 -11.43 14.85
CA GLY A 256 -7.20 -11.56 15.87
C GLY A 256 -7.70 -11.97 17.25
N THR A 257 -9.01 -11.86 17.50
CA THR A 257 -9.69 -12.37 18.71
C THR A 257 -10.01 -13.87 18.67
N GLY A 258 -9.84 -14.54 17.51
CA GLY A 258 -9.86 -16.00 17.39
C GLY A 258 -11.19 -16.66 17.06
N ASN A 259 -12.26 -15.93 16.74
CA ASN A 259 -13.56 -16.53 16.36
C ASN A 259 -13.69 -16.64 14.83
N GLU A 260 -13.57 -17.85 14.29
CA GLU A 260 -13.69 -18.14 12.86
C GLU A 260 -15.10 -17.83 12.33
N GLN A 261 -15.15 -17.24 11.13
CA GLN A 261 -16.39 -16.92 10.42
C GLN A 261 -16.26 -17.36 8.95
N THR A 262 -17.18 -18.17 8.46
CA THR A 262 -17.25 -18.48 7.04
C THR A 262 -17.83 -17.29 6.29
N LEU A 263 -17.12 -16.80 5.29
CA LEU A 263 -17.53 -15.69 4.44
C LEU A 263 -18.45 -16.18 3.32
N SER A 264 -19.49 -15.41 3.01
CA SER A 264 -20.45 -15.75 1.96
C SER A 264 -19.88 -15.46 0.58
N HIS A 265 -20.00 -16.44 -0.34
CA HIS A 265 -19.72 -16.22 -1.76
C HIS A 265 -20.79 -15.35 -2.40
N GLN A 266 -20.37 -14.39 -3.24
CA GLN A 266 -21.23 -13.47 -4.00
C GLN A 266 -21.09 -13.73 -5.49
N PRO A 267 -22.12 -13.50 -6.32
CA PRO A 267 -22.06 -13.78 -7.75
C PRO A 267 -21.05 -12.91 -8.52
N GLY A 268 -20.70 -11.74 -7.99
CA GLY A 268 -19.79 -10.80 -8.63
C GLY A 268 -19.69 -9.46 -7.90
N SER A 269 -18.88 -8.56 -8.41
CA SER A 269 -18.59 -7.25 -7.79
C SER A 269 -19.80 -6.36 -7.59
N GLU A 270 -20.78 -6.38 -8.48
CA GLU A 270 -21.96 -5.49 -8.43
C GLU A 270 -22.88 -5.77 -7.23
N THR A 271 -22.90 -6.99 -6.73
CA THR A 271 -23.73 -7.40 -5.60
C THR A 271 -22.95 -7.57 -4.30
N CYS A 272 -21.63 -7.30 -4.34
CA CYS A 272 -20.68 -7.59 -3.29
C CYS A 272 -20.64 -6.50 -2.21
N GLY A 273 -21.58 -6.52 -1.29
CA GLY A 273 -21.50 -5.68 -0.07
C GLY A 273 -20.58 -6.29 1.00
N SER A 274 -20.75 -7.60 1.29
CA SER A 274 -19.96 -8.37 2.23
C SER A 274 -19.74 -9.80 1.70
N GLY A 275 -18.68 -10.46 2.17
CA GLY A 275 -18.27 -11.77 1.68
C GLY A 275 -17.15 -11.66 0.66
N TRP A 276 -17.20 -12.45 -0.41
CA TRP A 276 -16.18 -12.53 -1.43
C TRP A 276 -16.77 -13.00 -2.78
N TYR A 277 -16.04 -12.79 -3.89
CA TYR A 277 -16.43 -13.26 -5.23
C TYR A 277 -15.20 -13.66 -6.05
N PHE A 278 -15.44 -14.40 -7.14
CA PHE A 278 -14.41 -14.71 -8.12
C PHE A 278 -14.37 -13.68 -9.25
N ASP A 279 -13.19 -13.55 -9.87
CA ASP A 279 -13.02 -12.84 -11.16
C ASP A 279 -13.81 -13.53 -12.29
N ASP A 280 -13.80 -14.87 -12.33
CA ASP A 280 -14.61 -15.71 -13.22
C ASP A 280 -15.15 -16.92 -12.44
N ASN A 281 -16.48 -17.08 -12.39
CA ASN A 281 -17.13 -18.18 -11.66
C ASN A 281 -16.97 -19.56 -12.32
N THR A 282 -16.48 -19.62 -13.56
CA THR A 282 -16.28 -20.87 -14.29
C THR A 282 -14.82 -21.33 -14.32
N SER A 283 -13.89 -20.39 -14.32
CA SER A 283 -12.45 -20.63 -14.35
C SER A 283 -11.73 -19.57 -13.51
N PRO A 284 -11.93 -19.61 -12.19
CA PRO A 284 -11.43 -18.55 -11.32
C PRO A 284 -9.90 -18.56 -11.23
N THR A 285 -9.32 -17.38 -11.29
CA THR A 285 -7.89 -17.15 -11.03
C THR A 285 -7.69 -16.30 -9.78
N THR A 286 -8.69 -15.51 -9.41
CA THR A 286 -8.61 -14.56 -8.30
C THR A 286 -9.89 -14.61 -7.45
N ILE A 287 -9.69 -14.56 -6.14
CA ILE A 287 -10.71 -14.35 -5.12
C ILE A 287 -10.58 -12.91 -4.65
N THR A 288 -11.69 -12.16 -4.69
CA THR A 288 -11.72 -10.78 -4.20
C THR A 288 -12.69 -10.66 -3.02
N LEU A 289 -12.25 -10.08 -1.92
CA LEU A 289 -13.15 -9.76 -0.80
C LEU A 289 -14.05 -8.57 -1.14
N CYS A 290 -15.29 -8.64 -0.72
CA CYS A 290 -16.22 -7.52 -0.83
C CYS A 290 -15.77 -6.32 0.04
N PRO A 291 -16.17 -5.08 -0.31
CA PRO A 291 -15.67 -3.88 0.34
C PRO A 291 -15.76 -3.88 1.88
N SER A 292 -16.88 -4.31 2.46
CA SER A 292 -16.99 -4.33 3.92
C SER A 292 -16.13 -5.41 4.59
N THR A 293 -15.95 -6.56 3.92
CA THR A 293 -15.06 -7.64 4.41
C THR A 293 -13.61 -7.22 4.31
N CYS A 294 -13.24 -6.59 3.20
CA CYS A 294 -11.93 -6.00 3.00
C CYS A 294 -11.61 -4.96 4.09
N GLN A 295 -12.56 -4.07 4.38
CA GLN A 295 -12.40 -3.09 5.45
C GLN A 295 -12.25 -3.72 6.84
N MET A 296 -12.97 -4.80 7.15
CA MET A 296 -12.77 -5.53 8.40
C MET A 296 -11.35 -6.08 8.54
N MET A 297 -10.80 -6.65 7.46
CA MET A 297 -9.42 -7.14 7.45
C MET A 297 -8.40 -6.01 7.65
N HIS A 298 -8.61 -4.87 7.01
CA HIS A 298 -7.70 -3.72 7.16
C HIS A 298 -7.66 -3.16 8.59
N GLN A 299 -8.76 -3.30 9.34
CA GLN A 299 -8.86 -2.83 10.73
C GLN A 299 -8.30 -3.80 11.76
N ASP A 300 -7.96 -5.04 11.37
CA ASP A 300 -7.45 -6.07 12.26
C ASP A 300 -6.13 -6.64 11.72
N ALA A 301 -5.02 -6.09 12.19
CA ALA A 301 -3.68 -6.50 11.77
C ALA A 301 -3.33 -7.97 12.07
N ASN A 302 -4.09 -8.62 12.96
CA ASN A 302 -3.93 -10.03 13.30
C ASN A 302 -4.99 -10.93 12.63
N ALA A 303 -5.80 -10.35 11.75
CA ALA A 303 -6.79 -11.12 11.01
C ALA A 303 -6.13 -12.07 10.00
N ARG A 304 -6.76 -13.23 9.79
CA ARG A 304 -6.34 -14.23 8.82
C ARG A 304 -7.53 -14.61 7.95
N VAL A 305 -7.25 -14.89 6.68
CA VAL A 305 -8.18 -15.56 5.78
C VAL A 305 -7.60 -16.91 5.38
N ASP A 306 -8.36 -17.95 5.55
CA ASP A 306 -8.03 -19.28 5.07
C ASP A 306 -8.93 -19.63 3.89
N ILE A 307 -8.33 -20.11 2.79
CA ILE A 307 -9.04 -20.60 1.61
C ILE A 307 -9.10 -22.12 1.70
N SER A 308 -10.31 -22.65 1.86
CA SER A 308 -10.57 -24.08 1.82
C SER A 308 -11.03 -24.48 0.44
N LEU A 309 -10.31 -25.41 -0.19
CA LEU A 309 -10.60 -25.94 -1.53
C LEU A 309 -11.19 -27.33 -1.40
N GLY A 310 -12.37 -27.53 -2.00
CA GLY A 310 -12.90 -28.86 -2.28
C GLY A 310 -12.49 -29.31 -3.68
N CYS A 311 -12.29 -30.62 -3.87
CA CYS A 311 -11.98 -31.19 -5.18
C CYS A 311 -13.26 -31.60 -5.93
N LEU A 312 -13.23 -31.55 -7.25
CA LEU A 312 -14.17 -32.32 -8.07
C LEU A 312 -13.93 -33.80 -7.76
N GLY A 313 -14.95 -34.50 -7.24
CA GLY A 313 -14.89 -35.94 -7.10
C GLY A 313 -14.56 -36.56 -8.45
N ALA A 314 -13.61 -37.51 -8.47
CA ALA A 314 -13.22 -38.24 -9.65
C ALA A 314 -14.37 -39.15 -10.19
#